data_3b3e507b485e41902049693b068544b6
#
_entry.id   3b3e507b485e41902049693b068544b6
#
_cell.length_a   1.000
_cell.length_b   1.000
_cell.length_c   1.000
_cell.angle_alpha   90.00
_cell.angle_beta   90.00
_cell.angle_gamma   90.00
#
_symmetry.space_group_name_H-M   'P 1'
#
loop_
_entity.id
_entity.type
_entity.pdbx_description
1 polymer ?
#
loop_
_entity_poly.entity_id
_entity_poly.type
_entity_poly.pdbx_seq_one_letter_code
_entity_poly.pdbx_strand_id
1 'polypeptide(L)'
;MKFETKVVQAGMTPDPTTGAILPPLYQTATYVLEEVGKDKGFDYTRSSNPTRQVMEEQLAVIEGGKYGIAFASGMATVDSCLKLLKSGDHVVCSDDVYGGVSRHFNQILVNYNLHFSYVDSSDAANVENAIQPNTKLIWIETPTNPLLKVTDLEAVGKIAKKHDILFGVDSTFATPVFLRPLEFGADLVMHSTTKYLSGHNQLIGGIVITDREDLFDELKFVQKTIGAVPGPFDCWLTTMGVKTLDLRMKKHAENAQVVAEYLEAHHKVASVTYPGLASHPSY
;
A
#
# COMPACT_ATOMS: atom_id res chain seq x y z
N MET A 1 -7.27 -15.35 15.24
CA MET A 1 -6.29 -14.49 15.96
C MET A 1 -6.83 -13.06 15.90
N LYS A 2 -6.79 -12.28 17.00
CA LYS A 2 -7.18 -10.86 17.01
C LYS A 2 -6.17 -10.03 16.24
N PHE A 3 -6.59 -8.85 15.76
CA PHE A 3 -5.74 -7.97 14.94
C PHE A 3 -4.43 -7.61 15.65
N GLU A 4 -4.50 -7.20 16.92
CA GLU A 4 -3.34 -6.83 17.75
C GLU A 4 -2.32 -7.96 17.87
N THR A 5 -2.79 -9.21 17.89
CA THR A 5 -1.90 -10.38 17.90
C THR A 5 -1.31 -10.66 16.50
N LYS A 6 -2.10 -10.44 15.42
CA LYS A 6 -1.61 -10.58 14.04
C LYS A 6 -0.45 -9.62 13.77
N VAL A 7 -0.57 -8.35 14.19
CA VAL A 7 0.49 -7.33 14.02
C VAL A 7 1.83 -7.80 14.61
N VAL A 8 1.79 -8.54 15.73
CA VAL A 8 3.02 -9.03 16.42
C VAL A 8 3.55 -10.33 15.82
N GLN A 9 2.70 -11.24 15.37
CA GLN A 9 3.08 -12.63 15.10
C GLN A 9 2.88 -13.11 13.66
N ALA A 10 2.08 -12.40 12.83
CA ALA A 10 1.80 -12.85 11.47
C ALA A 10 3.09 -12.98 10.64
N GLY A 11 3.14 -13.98 9.75
CA GLY A 11 4.28 -14.26 8.88
C GLY A 11 5.53 -14.79 9.59
N MET A 12 5.49 -14.96 10.92
CA MET A 12 6.67 -15.38 11.69
C MET A 12 6.52 -16.82 12.15
N THR A 13 7.54 -17.63 11.80
CA THR A 13 7.75 -18.97 12.36
C THR A 13 9.15 -18.99 12.99
N PRO A 14 9.34 -19.65 14.14
CA PRO A 14 10.69 -19.82 14.70
C PRO A 14 11.63 -20.48 13.69
N ASP A 15 12.87 -20.01 13.67
CA ASP A 15 13.91 -20.59 12.80
C ASP A 15 14.10 -22.07 13.10
N PRO A 16 13.95 -22.97 12.11
CA PRO A 16 13.99 -24.40 12.37
C PRO A 16 15.38 -24.91 12.77
N THR A 17 16.45 -24.14 12.49
CA THR A 17 17.82 -24.54 12.78
C THR A 17 18.22 -24.16 14.21
N THR A 18 17.84 -22.98 14.67
CA THR A 18 18.29 -22.40 15.94
C THR A 18 17.17 -22.25 16.97
N GLY A 19 15.89 -22.32 16.55
CA GLY A 19 14.75 -22.02 17.39
C GLY A 19 14.56 -20.51 17.65
N ALA A 20 15.27 -19.63 16.94
CA ALA A 20 15.13 -18.19 17.10
C ALA A 20 13.69 -17.75 16.79
N ILE A 21 13.07 -17.03 17.75
CA ILE A 21 11.68 -16.57 17.60
C ILE A 21 11.55 -15.49 16.53
N LEU A 22 12.54 -14.60 16.43
CA LEU A 22 12.62 -13.61 15.37
C LEU A 22 13.29 -14.24 14.15
N PRO A 23 12.65 -14.16 12.95
CA PRO A 23 13.26 -14.70 11.73
C PRO A 23 14.64 -14.09 11.46
N PRO A 24 15.63 -14.91 11.04
CA PRO A 24 16.97 -14.44 10.72
C PRO A 24 16.99 -13.42 9.59
N LEU A 25 17.99 -12.54 9.61
CA LEU A 25 18.27 -11.63 8.51
C LEU A 25 19.17 -12.31 7.48
N TYR A 26 18.64 -12.59 6.29
CA TYR A 26 19.37 -13.18 5.16
C TYR A 26 19.92 -12.09 4.24
N GLN A 27 21.04 -11.51 4.61
CA GLN A 27 21.75 -10.46 3.84
C GLN A 27 22.65 -11.12 2.80
N THR A 28 22.05 -11.63 1.72
CA THR A 28 22.75 -12.31 0.63
C THR A 28 22.14 -11.97 -0.73
N ALA A 29 22.91 -12.10 -1.81
CA ALA A 29 22.44 -11.94 -3.18
C ALA A 29 22.04 -13.29 -3.81
N THR A 30 22.81 -14.34 -3.57
CA THR A 30 22.68 -15.66 -4.22
C THR A 30 22.63 -16.80 -3.21
N TYR A 31 22.08 -17.92 -3.64
CA TYR A 31 21.96 -19.13 -2.84
C TYR A 31 22.62 -20.31 -3.56
N VAL A 32 23.08 -21.32 -2.79
CA VAL A 32 23.65 -22.54 -3.35
C VAL A 32 22.52 -23.41 -3.89
N LEU A 33 22.60 -23.79 -5.14
CA LEU A 33 21.70 -24.77 -5.74
C LEU A 33 22.18 -26.21 -5.39
N GLU A 34 21.25 -27.13 -5.17
CA GLU A 34 21.57 -28.55 -4.98
C GLU A 34 22.08 -29.18 -6.28
N GLU A 35 21.48 -28.79 -7.41
CA GLU A 35 21.86 -29.11 -8.79
C GLU A 35 21.30 -28.06 -9.75
N VAL A 36 21.64 -28.12 -11.03
CA VAL A 36 21.15 -27.14 -12.02
C VAL A 36 19.61 -27.13 -12.04
N GLY A 37 19.03 -25.97 -11.75
CA GLY A 37 17.58 -25.77 -11.73
C GLY A 37 16.86 -26.30 -10.48
N LYS A 38 17.60 -26.74 -9.44
CA LYS A 38 17.03 -27.21 -8.18
C LYS A 38 17.58 -26.42 -7.00
N ASP A 39 16.73 -25.57 -6.45
CA ASP A 39 17.01 -24.76 -5.28
C ASP A 39 16.20 -25.24 -4.06
N LYS A 40 16.40 -24.58 -2.92
CA LYS A 40 15.65 -24.80 -1.66
C LYS A 40 14.50 -23.80 -1.46
N GLY A 41 13.93 -23.30 -2.55
CA GLY A 41 12.91 -22.24 -2.56
C GLY A 41 13.49 -20.83 -2.78
N PHE A 42 14.82 -20.71 -2.83
CA PHE A 42 15.52 -19.45 -3.04
C PHE A 42 16.73 -19.65 -3.94
N ASP A 43 16.84 -18.82 -4.98
CA ASP A 43 17.96 -18.81 -5.93
C ASP A 43 18.70 -17.47 -5.93
N TYR A 44 17.96 -16.38 -5.94
CA TYR A 44 18.50 -15.05 -6.08
C TYR A 44 17.60 -13.99 -5.38
N THR A 45 18.20 -13.12 -4.56
CA THR A 45 17.45 -12.18 -3.70
C THR A 45 16.55 -11.20 -4.47
N ARG A 46 16.87 -10.86 -5.73
CA ARG A 46 15.97 -10.05 -6.56
C ARG A 46 14.65 -10.77 -6.83
N SER A 47 14.67 -12.08 -7.03
CA SER A 47 13.48 -12.93 -7.22
C SER A 47 12.77 -13.20 -5.90
N SER A 48 13.49 -13.74 -4.91
CA SER A 48 12.96 -14.11 -3.60
C SER A 48 14.03 -14.02 -2.52
N ASN A 49 13.63 -13.66 -1.30
CA ASN A 49 14.53 -13.62 -0.13
C ASN A 49 13.70 -13.97 1.12
N PRO A 50 14.18 -14.86 2.03
CA PRO A 50 13.41 -15.27 3.19
C PRO A 50 13.00 -14.12 4.11
N THR A 51 13.88 -13.13 4.32
CA THR A 51 13.57 -11.96 5.16
C THR A 51 12.49 -11.07 4.54
N ARG A 52 12.55 -10.87 3.20
CA ARG A 52 11.51 -10.12 2.48
C ARG A 52 10.18 -10.86 2.51
N GLN A 53 10.18 -12.18 2.33
CA GLN A 53 8.98 -13.00 2.36
C GLN A 53 8.25 -12.88 3.70
N VAL A 54 8.96 -12.92 4.83
CA VAL A 54 8.35 -12.71 6.16
C VAL A 54 7.60 -11.39 6.24
N MET A 55 8.18 -10.30 5.73
CA MET A 55 7.53 -8.99 5.70
C MET A 55 6.32 -8.98 4.76
N GLU A 56 6.43 -9.56 3.56
CA GLU A 56 5.35 -9.67 2.57
C GLU A 56 4.16 -10.45 3.16
N GLU A 57 4.40 -11.58 3.81
CA GLU A 57 3.38 -12.39 4.48
C GLU A 57 2.76 -11.67 5.69
N GLN A 58 3.57 -11.04 6.54
CA GLN A 58 3.08 -10.28 7.68
C GLN A 58 2.12 -9.17 7.25
N LEU A 59 2.51 -8.36 6.26
CA LEU A 59 1.71 -7.23 5.79
C LEU A 59 0.46 -7.69 5.05
N ALA A 60 0.53 -8.77 4.26
CA ALA A 60 -0.66 -9.37 3.65
C ALA A 60 -1.68 -9.80 4.71
N VAL A 61 -1.26 -10.51 5.75
CA VAL A 61 -2.16 -11.01 6.81
C VAL A 61 -2.80 -9.87 7.62
N ILE A 62 -2.07 -8.79 7.91
CA ILE A 62 -2.66 -7.67 8.67
C ILE A 62 -3.58 -6.81 7.83
N GLU A 63 -3.36 -6.72 6.51
CA GLU A 63 -4.27 -6.08 5.56
C GLU A 63 -5.54 -6.92 5.31
N GLY A 64 -5.49 -8.20 5.63
CA GLY A 64 -6.56 -9.16 5.35
C GLY A 64 -6.48 -9.80 3.97
N GLY A 65 -5.35 -9.62 3.27
CA GLY A 65 -5.08 -10.18 1.94
C GLY A 65 -4.27 -11.48 1.97
N LYS A 66 -4.16 -12.11 0.80
CA LYS A 66 -3.41 -13.36 0.60
C LYS A 66 -1.96 -13.11 0.24
N TYR A 67 -1.70 -12.11 -0.59
CA TYR A 67 -0.41 -11.89 -1.23
C TYR A 67 0.11 -10.49 -0.94
N GLY A 68 1.37 -10.38 -0.54
CA GLY A 68 2.10 -9.12 -0.43
C GLY A 68 3.31 -9.11 -1.37
N ILE A 69 3.56 -7.99 -2.05
CA ILE A 69 4.70 -7.80 -2.95
C ILE A 69 5.40 -6.50 -2.56
N ALA A 70 6.62 -6.61 -2.05
CA ALA A 70 7.40 -5.49 -1.54
C ALA A 70 8.27 -4.82 -2.60
N PHE A 71 8.38 -3.50 -2.53
CA PHE A 71 9.16 -2.67 -3.44
C PHE A 71 10.10 -1.72 -2.70
N ALA A 72 11.13 -1.24 -3.38
CA ALA A 72 12.17 -0.37 -2.81
C ALA A 72 11.66 1.01 -2.35
N SER A 73 10.46 1.41 -2.74
CA SER A 73 9.80 2.65 -2.29
C SER A 73 8.31 2.61 -2.58
N GLY A 74 7.53 3.49 -1.92
CA GLY A 74 6.12 3.68 -2.27
C GLY A 74 5.92 4.05 -3.74
N MET A 75 6.78 4.91 -4.31
CA MET A 75 6.68 5.25 -5.74
C MET A 75 7.02 4.09 -6.67
N ALA A 76 7.96 3.21 -6.29
CA ALA A 76 8.23 1.98 -7.04
C ALA A 76 7.02 1.03 -6.99
N THR A 77 6.27 1.02 -5.89
CA THR A 77 5.02 0.25 -5.78
C THR A 77 3.96 0.81 -6.72
N VAL A 78 3.73 2.13 -6.70
CA VAL A 78 2.78 2.80 -7.63
C VAL A 78 3.15 2.51 -9.08
N ASP A 79 4.41 2.74 -9.48
CA ASP A 79 4.88 2.48 -10.85
C ASP A 79 4.65 1.01 -11.26
N SER A 80 4.91 0.07 -10.35
CA SER A 80 4.71 -1.36 -10.62
C SER A 80 3.23 -1.71 -10.80
N CYS A 81 2.32 -1.11 -10.06
CA CYS A 81 0.88 -1.27 -10.28
C CYS A 81 0.46 -0.72 -11.67
N LEU A 82 1.03 0.41 -12.09
CA LEU A 82 0.75 0.98 -13.42
C LEU A 82 1.36 0.15 -14.57
N LYS A 83 2.32 -0.76 -14.32
CA LYS A 83 2.83 -1.71 -15.34
C LYS A 83 1.85 -2.83 -15.68
N LEU A 84 0.77 -2.99 -14.92
CA LEU A 84 -0.37 -3.84 -15.31
C LEU A 84 -1.15 -3.28 -16.49
N LEU A 85 -0.98 -1.98 -16.80
CA LEU A 85 -1.67 -1.28 -17.88
C LEU A 85 -0.88 -1.34 -19.18
N LYS A 86 -1.59 -1.13 -20.28
CA LYS A 86 -1.05 -1.08 -21.64
C LYS A 86 -1.10 0.34 -22.21
N SER A 87 -0.29 0.59 -23.22
CA SER A 87 -0.34 1.85 -23.97
C SER A 87 -1.76 2.11 -24.49
N GLY A 88 -2.29 3.30 -24.24
CA GLY A 88 -3.65 3.70 -24.57
C GLY A 88 -4.66 3.53 -23.44
N ASP A 89 -4.30 2.87 -22.34
CA ASP A 89 -5.21 2.70 -21.20
C ASP A 89 -5.38 4.02 -20.42
N HIS A 90 -6.55 4.13 -19.78
CA HIS A 90 -6.94 5.28 -18.99
C HIS A 90 -7.08 4.91 -17.50
N VAL A 91 -6.73 5.87 -16.64
CA VAL A 91 -6.83 5.79 -15.17
C VAL A 91 -7.71 6.92 -14.66
N VAL A 92 -8.71 6.60 -13.85
CA VAL A 92 -9.42 7.60 -13.02
C VAL A 92 -8.71 7.67 -11.68
N CYS A 93 -8.29 8.87 -11.26
CA CYS A 93 -7.47 9.09 -10.07
C CYS A 93 -8.10 10.17 -9.18
N SER A 94 -7.95 10.03 -7.85
CA SER A 94 -8.27 11.13 -6.92
C SER A 94 -7.50 12.41 -7.32
N ASP A 95 -8.14 13.57 -7.22
CA ASP A 95 -7.53 14.88 -7.53
C ASP A 95 -6.48 15.31 -6.51
N ASP A 96 -6.64 14.88 -5.28
CA ASP A 96 -5.73 15.14 -4.16
C ASP A 96 -4.98 13.85 -3.82
N VAL A 97 -3.92 13.54 -4.57
CA VAL A 97 -3.01 12.41 -4.33
C VAL A 97 -1.63 12.92 -3.97
N TYR A 98 -0.84 12.07 -3.32
CA TYR A 98 0.56 12.37 -3.04
C TYR A 98 1.25 12.98 -4.27
N GLY A 99 1.93 14.12 -4.08
CA GLY A 99 2.52 14.89 -5.18
C GLY A 99 3.54 14.10 -6.04
N GLY A 100 4.12 13.02 -5.50
CA GLY A 100 4.95 12.09 -6.26
C GLY A 100 4.13 11.29 -7.29
N VAL A 101 2.93 10.87 -6.94
CA VAL A 101 2.00 10.15 -7.85
C VAL A 101 1.57 11.06 -8.98
N SER A 102 1.09 12.26 -8.67
CA SER A 102 0.70 13.27 -9.67
C SER A 102 1.86 13.60 -10.63
N ARG A 103 3.07 13.79 -10.10
CA ARG A 103 4.27 14.04 -10.91
C ARG A 103 4.60 12.86 -11.82
N HIS A 104 4.54 11.64 -11.29
CA HIS A 104 4.82 10.41 -12.04
C HIS A 104 3.84 10.22 -13.19
N PHE A 105 2.54 10.40 -12.92
CA PHE A 105 1.49 10.27 -13.92
C PHE A 105 1.65 11.32 -15.02
N ASN A 106 1.76 12.60 -14.65
CA ASN A 106 1.71 13.72 -15.60
C ASN A 106 3.04 14.01 -16.33
N GLN A 107 4.19 13.55 -15.82
CA GLN A 107 5.49 13.89 -16.42
C GLN A 107 6.24 12.66 -16.96
N ILE A 108 5.87 11.46 -16.51
CA ILE A 108 6.55 10.23 -16.94
C ILE A 108 5.58 9.33 -17.72
N LEU A 109 4.48 8.91 -17.12
CA LEU A 109 3.62 7.88 -17.72
C LEU A 109 2.81 8.38 -18.93
N VAL A 110 2.52 9.66 -19.02
CA VAL A 110 1.93 10.26 -20.24
C VAL A 110 2.83 10.05 -21.47
N ASN A 111 4.16 9.96 -21.30
CA ASN A 111 5.10 9.68 -22.40
C ASN A 111 5.02 8.22 -22.89
N TYR A 112 4.37 7.34 -22.12
CA TYR A 112 4.09 5.95 -22.48
C TYR A 112 2.65 5.76 -22.95
N ASN A 113 1.97 6.88 -23.29
CA ASN A 113 0.60 6.92 -23.79
C ASN A 113 -0.43 6.36 -22.81
N LEU A 114 -0.23 6.55 -21.51
CA LEU A 114 -1.26 6.37 -20.49
C LEU A 114 -2.03 7.68 -20.31
N HIS A 115 -3.32 7.58 -20.06
CA HIS A 115 -4.22 8.71 -19.91
C HIS A 115 -4.77 8.79 -18.49
N PHE A 116 -4.96 10.00 -17.96
CA PHE A 116 -5.37 10.20 -16.57
C PHE A 116 -6.49 11.23 -16.48
N SER A 117 -7.54 10.91 -15.71
CA SER A 117 -8.56 11.87 -15.27
C SER A 117 -8.50 12.00 -13.75
N TYR A 118 -8.39 13.24 -13.27
CA TYR A 118 -8.38 13.54 -11.84
C TYR A 118 -9.76 14.03 -11.42
N VAL A 119 -10.30 13.45 -10.35
CA VAL A 119 -11.65 13.74 -9.86
C VAL A 119 -11.67 13.88 -8.34
N ASP A 120 -12.56 14.71 -7.83
CA ASP A 120 -12.87 14.71 -6.40
C ASP A 120 -13.60 13.41 -6.05
N SER A 121 -12.84 12.45 -5.52
CA SER A 121 -13.32 11.10 -5.19
C SER A 121 -14.14 11.05 -3.90
N SER A 122 -14.30 12.15 -3.17
CA SER A 122 -15.21 12.24 -2.03
C SER A 122 -16.68 12.06 -2.45
N ASP A 123 -16.99 12.32 -3.72
CA ASP A 123 -18.25 11.95 -4.37
C ASP A 123 -17.99 10.83 -5.39
N ALA A 124 -18.50 9.63 -5.12
CA ALA A 124 -18.35 8.47 -6.00
C ALA A 124 -18.95 8.68 -7.40
N ALA A 125 -19.94 9.56 -7.55
CA ALA A 125 -20.52 9.89 -8.86
C ALA A 125 -19.48 10.55 -9.78
N ASN A 126 -18.56 11.36 -9.26
CA ASN A 126 -17.46 11.93 -10.03
C ASN A 126 -16.54 10.85 -10.60
N VAL A 127 -16.28 9.79 -9.81
CA VAL A 127 -15.48 8.64 -10.27
C VAL A 127 -16.18 7.94 -11.42
N GLU A 128 -17.48 7.63 -11.28
CA GLU A 128 -18.25 6.94 -12.33
C GLU A 128 -18.35 7.78 -13.62
N ASN A 129 -18.61 9.08 -13.50
CA ASN A 129 -18.73 10.00 -14.62
C ASN A 129 -17.43 10.18 -15.42
N ALA A 130 -16.27 9.93 -14.81
CA ALA A 130 -14.96 10.04 -15.46
C ALA A 130 -14.54 8.76 -16.21
N ILE A 131 -15.30 7.66 -16.09
CA ILE A 131 -14.99 6.39 -16.76
C ILE A 131 -15.13 6.56 -18.27
N GLN A 132 -14.12 6.10 -19.00
CA GLN A 132 -14.03 6.07 -20.46
C GLN A 132 -13.98 4.62 -20.95
N PRO A 133 -14.23 4.33 -22.24
CA PRO A 133 -14.19 2.96 -22.78
C PRO A 133 -12.85 2.23 -22.58
N ASN A 134 -11.75 3.00 -22.47
CA ASN A 134 -10.39 2.50 -22.24
C ASN A 134 -9.94 2.63 -20.76
N THR A 135 -10.82 2.95 -19.82
CA THR A 135 -10.48 2.96 -18.40
C THR A 135 -10.20 1.53 -17.93
N LYS A 136 -9.03 1.33 -17.29
CA LYS A 136 -8.59 0.04 -16.79
C LYS A 136 -8.26 0.05 -15.31
N LEU A 137 -8.08 1.24 -14.71
CA LEU A 137 -7.76 1.39 -13.29
C LEU A 137 -8.50 2.59 -12.70
N ILE A 138 -9.07 2.41 -11.54
CA ILE A 138 -9.46 3.49 -10.62
C ILE A 138 -8.41 3.48 -9.49
N TRP A 139 -7.73 4.62 -9.30
CA TRP A 139 -6.69 4.79 -8.28
C TRP A 139 -7.12 5.84 -7.25
N ILE A 140 -7.38 5.40 -6.03
CA ILE A 140 -7.87 6.25 -4.95
C ILE A 140 -6.82 6.32 -3.83
N GLU A 141 -6.56 7.53 -3.33
CA GLU A 141 -5.85 7.74 -2.06
C GLU A 141 -6.88 8.18 -1.01
N THR A 142 -6.93 7.49 0.14
CA THR A 142 -7.87 7.85 1.21
C THR A 142 -7.39 7.44 2.60
N PRO A 143 -7.41 8.37 3.61
CA PRO A 143 -7.54 9.81 3.45
C PRO A 143 -6.44 10.38 2.57
N THR A 144 -6.73 11.44 1.81
CA THR A 144 -5.78 12.05 0.87
C THR A 144 -4.67 12.85 1.57
N ASN A 145 -3.56 13.07 0.90
CA ASN A 145 -2.48 13.95 1.35
C ASN A 145 -2.27 15.10 0.33
N PRO A 146 -2.48 16.40 0.71
CA PRO A 146 -2.53 16.90 2.09
C PRO A 146 -3.93 17.22 2.62
N LEU A 147 -5.01 17.17 1.83
CA LEU A 147 -6.30 17.76 2.19
C LEU A 147 -7.19 16.87 3.07
N LEU A 148 -6.79 15.60 3.31
CA LEU A 148 -7.52 14.63 4.12
C LEU A 148 -8.97 14.39 3.64
N LYS A 149 -9.19 14.46 2.32
CA LYS A 149 -10.47 14.04 1.72
C LYS A 149 -10.67 12.54 1.97
N VAL A 150 -11.89 12.14 2.23
CA VAL A 150 -12.26 10.74 2.47
C VAL A 150 -13.18 10.26 1.37
N THR A 151 -12.89 9.08 0.83
CA THR A 151 -13.67 8.43 -0.24
C THR A 151 -14.50 7.29 0.34
N ASP A 152 -15.75 7.17 -0.08
CA ASP A 152 -16.57 5.97 0.16
C ASP A 152 -16.07 4.82 -0.73
N LEU A 153 -15.20 3.97 -0.16
CA LEU A 153 -14.60 2.85 -0.87
C LEU A 153 -15.63 1.79 -1.28
N GLU A 154 -16.72 1.62 -0.50
CA GLU A 154 -17.76 0.65 -0.86
C GLU A 154 -18.51 1.08 -2.11
N ALA A 155 -18.83 2.38 -2.23
CA ALA A 155 -19.46 2.92 -3.42
C ALA A 155 -18.53 2.81 -4.64
N VAL A 156 -17.25 3.21 -4.52
CA VAL A 156 -16.28 3.11 -5.61
C VAL A 156 -15.99 1.66 -6.00
N GLY A 157 -15.89 0.74 -5.04
CA GLY A 157 -15.70 -0.70 -5.31
C GLY A 157 -16.88 -1.29 -6.12
N LYS A 158 -18.13 -0.88 -5.81
CA LYS A 158 -19.31 -1.28 -6.61
C LYS A 158 -19.24 -0.73 -8.05
N ILE A 159 -18.78 0.51 -8.22
CA ILE A 159 -18.57 1.13 -9.54
C ILE A 159 -17.50 0.35 -10.32
N ALA A 160 -16.34 0.12 -9.74
CA ALA A 160 -15.24 -0.63 -10.36
C ALA A 160 -15.70 -2.01 -10.82
N LYS A 161 -16.40 -2.75 -9.96
CA LYS A 161 -16.95 -4.07 -10.27
C LYS A 161 -17.99 -4.02 -11.39
N LYS A 162 -18.88 -3.01 -11.39
CA LYS A 162 -19.92 -2.83 -12.44
C LYS A 162 -19.31 -2.64 -13.83
N HIS A 163 -18.17 -1.96 -13.91
CA HIS A 163 -17.50 -1.61 -15.16
C HIS A 163 -16.32 -2.55 -15.51
N ASP A 164 -16.06 -3.58 -14.70
CA ASP A 164 -14.93 -4.51 -14.85
C ASP A 164 -13.58 -3.78 -14.95
N ILE A 165 -13.35 -2.86 -14.00
CA ILE A 165 -12.15 -2.02 -13.91
C ILE A 165 -11.40 -2.37 -12.63
N LEU A 166 -10.06 -2.48 -12.68
CA LEU A 166 -9.23 -2.68 -11.50
C LEU A 166 -9.40 -1.52 -10.52
N PHE A 167 -9.46 -1.85 -9.23
CA PHE A 167 -9.58 -0.88 -8.16
C PHE A 167 -8.35 -0.91 -7.25
N GLY A 168 -7.52 0.12 -7.32
CA GLY A 168 -6.33 0.32 -6.50
C GLY A 168 -6.54 1.41 -5.46
N VAL A 169 -6.09 1.15 -4.23
CA VAL A 169 -6.19 2.11 -3.12
C VAL A 169 -4.83 2.31 -2.46
N ASP A 170 -4.39 3.56 -2.38
CA ASP A 170 -3.31 3.96 -1.48
C ASP A 170 -3.88 4.22 -0.09
N SER A 171 -3.61 3.33 0.86
CA SER A 171 -4.07 3.37 2.24
C SER A 171 -2.93 3.69 3.22
N THR A 172 -1.89 4.37 2.75
CA THR A 172 -0.68 4.68 3.53
C THR A 172 -0.99 5.43 4.82
N PHE A 173 -1.92 6.39 4.80
CA PHE A 173 -2.30 7.16 5.99
C PHE A 173 -3.11 6.36 7.00
N ALA A 174 -4.14 5.66 6.54
CA ALA A 174 -5.04 4.91 7.42
C ALA A 174 -4.37 3.68 8.03
N THR A 175 -3.50 3.02 7.29
CA THR A 175 -2.91 1.73 7.63
C THR A 175 -3.97 0.63 7.85
N PRO A 176 -3.60 -0.67 7.93
CA PRO A 176 -4.54 -1.74 8.23
C PRO A 176 -5.22 -1.63 9.60
N VAL A 177 -4.76 -0.71 10.47
CA VAL A 177 -5.38 -0.48 11.78
C VAL A 177 -6.74 0.18 11.65
N PHE A 178 -6.88 1.15 10.73
CA PHE A 178 -8.12 1.92 10.59
C PHE A 178 -8.89 1.59 9.31
N LEU A 179 -8.21 1.10 8.26
CA LEU A 179 -8.85 0.84 6.97
C LEU A 179 -8.18 -0.35 6.29
N ARG A 180 -8.98 -1.30 5.82
CA ARG A 180 -8.57 -2.43 4.99
C ARG A 180 -9.37 -2.41 3.69
N PRO A 181 -8.89 -1.76 2.65
CA PRO A 181 -9.63 -1.55 1.39
C PRO A 181 -10.07 -2.82 0.67
N LEU A 182 -9.39 -3.96 0.87
CA LEU A 182 -9.82 -5.26 0.30
C LEU A 182 -11.23 -5.63 0.77
N GLU A 183 -11.62 -5.27 2.00
CA GLU A 183 -12.96 -5.53 2.54
C GLU A 183 -14.05 -4.73 1.79
N PHE A 184 -13.66 -3.69 1.05
CA PHE A 184 -14.54 -2.80 0.26
C PHE A 184 -14.43 -3.03 -1.25
N GLY A 185 -13.76 -4.12 -1.68
CA GLY A 185 -13.67 -4.51 -3.08
C GLY A 185 -12.47 -3.95 -3.84
N ALA A 186 -11.45 -3.43 -3.15
CA ALA A 186 -10.19 -3.11 -3.80
C ALA A 186 -9.49 -4.38 -4.29
N ASP A 187 -8.94 -4.34 -5.49
CA ASP A 187 -8.09 -5.41 -6.05
C ASP A 187 -6.63 -5.26 -5.59
N LEU A 188 -6.19 -4.03 -5.41
CA LEU A 188 -4.83 -3.66 -5.03
C LEU A 188 -4.86 -2.68 -3.86
N VAL A 189 -4.16 -2.99 -2.78
CA VAL A 189 -3.95 -2.06 -1.67
C VAL A 189 -2.46 -1.74 -1.57
N MET A 190 -2.13 -0.48 -1.74
CA MET A 190 -0.76 0.03 -1.66
C MET A 190 -0.50 0.70 -0.33
N HIS A 191 0.70 0.48 0.22
CA HIS A 191 1.23 1.25 1.32
C HIS A 191 2.68 1.66 1.06
N SER A 192 3.02 2.91 1.38
CA SER A 192 4.41 3.30 1.61
C SER A 192 4.85 2.78 2.98
N THR A 193 5.68 1.73 3.01
CA THR A 193 6.22 1.21 4.27
C THR A 193 7.14 2.22 4.97
N THR A 194 7.63 3.23 4.24
CA THR A 194 8.39 4.39 4.74
C THR A 194 7.69 5.10 5.91
N LYS A 195 6.35 5.08 5.94
CA LYS A 195 5.52 5.87 6.85
C LYS A 195 5.21 5.08 8.12
N TYR A 196 3.94 4.95 8.47
CA TYR A 196 3.51 4.34 9.73
C TYR A 196 3.84 2.86 9.86
N LEU A 197 3.92 2.09 8.76
CA LEU A 197 4.24 0.66 8.82
C LEU A 197 5.62 0.43 9.45
N SER A 198 6.69 1.06 8.96
CA SER A 198 7.99 1.02 9.64
C SER A 198 8.03 1.90 10.88
N GLY A 199 7.43 3.09 10.81
CA GLY A 199 7.07 3.98 11.91
C GLY A 199 8.20 4.69 12.65
N HIS A 200 9.47 4.56 12.22
CA HIS A 200 10.63 5.06 12.95
C HIS A 200 11.58 5.91 12.09
N ASN A 201 11.14 6.35 10.91
CA ASN A 201 11.90 7.21 9.98
C ASN A 201 13.26 6.66 9.55
N GLN A 202 13.44 5.32 9.53
CA GLN A 202 14.74 4.67 9.36
C GLN A 202 14.94 4.06 7.96
N LEU A 203 13.90 4.00 7.12
CA LEU A 203 13.96 3.35 5.80
C LEU A 203 13.00 3.97 4.79
N ILE A 204 13.18 3.60 3.53
CA ILE A 204 12.25 3.84 2.43
C ILE A 204 11.79 2.48 1.90
N GLY A 205 10.50 2.35 1.63
CA GLY A 205 9.96 1.12 1.06
C GLY A 205 8.49 1.25 0.70
N GLY A 206 7.95 0.23 0.07
CA GLY A 206 6.54 0.13 -0.28
C GLY A 206 6.09 -1.31 -0.42
N ILE A 207 4.78 -1.53 -0.41
CA ILE A 207 4.17 -2.83 -0.61
C ILE A 207 2.83 -2.67 -1.32
N VAL A 208 2.47 -3.64 -2.14
CA VAL A 208 1.09 -3.84 -2.60
C VAL A 208 0.58 -5.17 -2.07
N ILE A 209 -0.69 -5.18 -1.65
CA ILE A 209 -1.39 -6.36 -1.18
C ILE A 209 -2.58 -6.64 -2.11
N THR A 210 -2.83 -7.92 -2.37
CA THR A 210 -3.95 -8.38 -3.19
C THR A 210 -4.45 -9.77 -2.73
N ASP A 211 -5.70 -10.08 -3.01
CA ASP A 211 -6.28 -11.43 -2.87
C ASP A 211 -6.24 -12.21 -4.19
N ARG A 212 -5.91 -11.55 -5.29
CA ARG A 212 -5.94 -12.09 -6.65
C ARG A 212 -4.59 -12.70 -7.02
N GLU A 213 -4.58 -13.98 -7.35
CA GLU A 213 -3.40 -14.73 -7.77
C GLU A 213 -2.85 -14.23 -9.11
N ASP A 214 -3.73 -13.91 -10.06
CA ASP A 214 -3.35 -13.35 -11.36
C ASP A 214 -2.57 -12.04 -11.22
N LEU A 215 -3.02 -11.12 -10.37
CA LEU A 215 -2.32 -9.87 -10.09
C LEU A 215 -1.02 -10.09 -9.31
N PHE A 216 -1.01 -11.05 -8.39
CA PHE A 216 0.20 -11.44 -7.68
C PHE A 216 1.29 -11.91 -8.64
N ASP A 217 0.96 -12.85 -9.53
CA ASP A 217 1.93 -13.42 -10.48
C ASP A 217 2.48 -12.33 -11.43
N GLU A 218 1.61 -11.46 -11.94
CA GLU A 218 2.02 -10.38 -12.83
C GLU A 218 2.90 -9.35 -12.11
N LEU A 219 2.54 -8.94 -10.90
CA LEU A 219 3.34 -8.01 -10.08
C LEU A 219 4.66 -8.64 -9.60
N LYS A 220 4.70 -9.93 -9.28
CA LYS A 220 5.96 -10.66 -9.00
C LYS A 220 6.86 -10.70 -10.23
N PHE A 221 6.28 -10.91 -11.41
CA PHE A 221 7.04 -10.83 -12.67
C PHE A 221 7.62 -9.42 -12.88
N VAL A 222 6.81 -8.37 -12.69
CA VAL A 222 7.26 -6.97 -12.74
C VAL A 222 8.37 -6.73 -11.73
N GLN A 223 8.16 -7.10 -10.46
CA GLN A 223 9.13 -6.91 -9.37
C GLN A 223 10.51 -7.48 -9.71
N LYS A 224 10.57 -8.76 -10.11
CA LYS A 224 11.84 -9.41 -10.42
C LYS A 224 12.50 -8.88 -11.70
N THR A 225 11.70 -8.43 -12.67
CA THR A 225 12.17 -8.01 -13.99
C THR A 225 12.82 -6.62 -13.93
N ILE A 226 12.14 -5.64 -13.31
CA ILE A 226 12.70 -4.29 -13.11
C ILE A 226 13.67 -4.21 -11.93
N GLY A 227 13.59 -5.14 -10.98
CA GLY A 227 14.52 -5.21 -9.85
C GLY A 227 14.29 -4.15 -8.76
N ALA A 228 13.11 -3.53 -8.69
CA ALA A 228 12.76 -2.52 -7.69
C ALA A 228 12.45 -3.15 -6.32
N VAL A 229 13.34 -4.01 -5.82
CA VAL A 229 13.19 -4.75 -4.57
C VAL A 229 13.83 -4.03 -3.38
N PRO A 230 13.24 -4.08 -2.17
CA PRO A 230 13.87 -3.55 -0.97
C PRO A 230 15.03 -4.44 -0.51
N GLY A 231 16.00 -3.85 0.18
CA GLY A 231 17.07 -4.61 0.83
C GLY A 231 16.52 -5.48 1.96
N PRO A 232 17.13 -6.66 2.25
CA PRO A 232 16.68 -7.52 3.33
C PRO A 232 16.69 -6.83 4.71
N PHE A 233 17.65 -5.95 4.97
CA PHE A 233 17.71 -5.20 6.22
C PHE A 233 16.52 -4.24 6.38
N ASP A 234 16.09 -3.55 5.31
CA ASP A 234 14.91 -2.69 5.34
C ASP A 234 13.62 -3.50 5.56
N CYS A 235 13.52 -4.69 4.98
CA CYS A 235 12.42 -5.61 5.22
C CYS A 235 12.37 -6.03 6.69
N TRP A 236 13.51 -6.38 7.27
CA TRP A 236 13.62 -6.77 8.68
C TRP A 236 13.23 -5.61 9.62
N LEU A 237 13.71 -4.39 9.36
CA LEU A 237 13.34 -3.19 10.11
C LEU A 237 11.83 -2.90 10.00
N THR A 238 11.23 -3.08 8.83
CA THR A 238 9.79 -2.91 8.63
C THR A 238 9.02 -3.92 9.49
N THR A 239 9.40 -5.20 9.45
CA THR A 239 8.81 -6.26 10.29
C THR A 239 8.85 -5.90 11.77
N MET A 240 9.96 -5.33 12.24
CA MET A 240 10.10 -4.86 13.63
C MET A 240 9.17 -3.67 13.93
N GLY A 241 9.11 -2.70 13.02
CA GLY A 241 8.24 -1.53 13.17
C GLY A 241 6.75 -1.88 13.23
N VAL A 242 6.33 -2.84 12.43
CA VAL A 242 4.93 -3.33 12.39
C VAL A 242 4.48 -3.87 13.75
N LYS A 243 5.33 -4.51 14.54
CA LYS A 243 4.96 -5.08 15.85
C LYS A 243 4.34 -4.08 16.82
N THR A 244 4.61 -2.80 16.67
CA THR A 244 4.03 -1.73 17.49
C THR A 244 3.00 -0.88 16.75
N LEU A 245 2.63 -1.26 15.52
CA LEU A 245 1.78 -0.45 14.65
C LEU A 245 0.43 -0.11 15.32
N ASP A 246 -0.25 -1.10 15.87
CA ASP A 246 -1.57 -0.91 16.49
C ASP A 246 -1.53 0.11 17.64
N LEU A 247 -0.55 -0.02 18.53
CA LEU A 247 -0.34 0.90 19.65
C LEU A 247 -0.04 2.33 19.17
N ARG A 248 0.84 2.45 18.17
CA ARG A 248 1.24 3.75 17.63
C ARG A 248 0.08 4.43 16.92
N MET A 249 -0.65 3.71 16.07
CA MET A 249 -1.75 4.29 15.30
C MET A 249 -2.88 4.76 16.20
N LYS A 250 -3.28 3.96 17.20
CA LYS A 250 -4.29 4.39 18.20
C LYS A 250 -3.86 5.66 18.93
N LYS A 251 -2.58 5.74 19.34
CA LYS A 251 -2.07 6.94 20.02
C LYS A 251 -1.93 8.14 19.09
N HIS A 252 -1.55 7.94 17.83
CA HIS A 252 -1.54 9.00 16.83
C HIS A 252 -2.92 9.59 16.61
N ALA A 253 -3.96 8.75 16.44
CA ALA A 253 -5.33 9.21 16.25
C ALA A 253 -5.86 9.98 17.48
N GLU A 254 -5.62 9.46 18.69
CA GLU A 254 -5.97 10.14 19.94
C GLU A 254 -5.32 11.54 20.04
N ASN A 255 -4.02 11.62 19.77
CA ASN A 255 -3.31 12.88 19.82
C ASN A 255 -3.76 13.86 18.71
N ALA A 256 -4.01 13.35 17.50
CA ALA A 256 -4.47 14.16 16.40
C ALA A 256 -5.86 14.75 16.67
N GLN A 257 -6.76 14.00 17.29
CA GLN A 257 -8.09 14.48 17.71
C GLN A 257 -7.98 15.66 18.66
N VAL A 258 -7.19 15.52 19.74
CA VAL A 258 -6.98 16.59 20.73
C VAL A 258 -6.39 17.84 20.09
N VAL A 259 -5.40 17.69 19.21
CA VAL A 259 -4.77 18.83 18.51
C VAL A 259 -5.76 19.49 17.55
N ALA A 260 -6.56 18.72 16.80
CA ALA A 260 -7.53 19.24 15.86
C ALA A 260 -8.64 20.04 16.57
N GLU A 261 -9.20 19.51 17.66
CA GLU A 261 -10.20 20.20 18.49
C GLU A 261 -9.65 21.49 19.10
N TYR A 262 -8.42 21.48 19.62
CA TYR A 262 -7.77 22.66 20.13
C TYR A 262 -7.59 23.74 19.06
N LEU A 263 -7.13 23.34 17.88
CA LEU A 263 -6.92 24.28 16.77
C LEU A 263 -8.24 24.80 16.22
N GLU A 264 -9.28 23.98 16.11
CA GLU A 264 -10.61 24.41 15.64
C GLU A 264 -11.22 25.49 16.54
N ALA A 265 -11.02 25.37 17.85
CA ALA A 265 -11.46 26.37 18.83
C ALA A 265 -10.56 27.61 18.92
N HIS A 266 -9.40 27.63 18.27
CA HIS A 266 -8.40 28.67 18.49
C HIS A 266 -8.68 29.92 17.62
N HIS A 267 -8.78 31.09 18.23
CA HIS A 267 -9.17 32.38 17.58
C HIS A 267 -8.27 32.82 16.41
N LYS A 268 -7.06 32.29 16.25
CA LYS A 268 -6.15 32.60 15.14
C LYS A 268 -6.22 31.59 14.00
N VAL A 269 -7.03 30.55 14.12
CA VAL A 269 -7.19 29.53 13.11
C VAL A 269 -8.51 29.72 12.39
N ALA A 270 -8.48 29.81 11.07
CA ALA A 270 -9.68 30.05 10.28
C ALA A 270 -10.47 28.75 10.02
N SER A 271 -9.78 27.64 9.83
CA SER A 271 -10.39 26.32 9.62
C SER A 271 -9.40 25.20 9.92
N VAL A 272 -9.93 24.04 10.28
CA VAL A 272 -9.16 22.78 10.44
C VAL A 272 -9.83 21.71 9.61
N THR A 273 -9.05 21.00 8.80
CA THR A 273 -9.52 19.84 8.05
C THR A 273 -8.98 18.58 8.71
N TYR A 274 -9.84 17.83 9.38
CA TYR A 274 -9.50 16.56 10.02
C TYR A 274 -10.74 15.65 10.07
N PRO A 275 -10.66 14.40 9.57
CA PRO A 275 -11.82 13.52 9.45
C PRO A 275 -12.53 13.18 10.77
N GLY A 276 -11.85 13.30 11.90
CA GLY A 276 -12.43 13.09 13.24
C GLY A 276 -13.17 14.30 13.83
N LEU A 277 -13.26 15.44 13.13
CA LEU A 277 -14.03 16.61 13.57
C LEU A 277 -15.43 16.58 12.98
N ALA A 278 -16.43 16.95 13.76
CA ALA A 278 -17.83 17.05 13.32
C ALA A 278 -18.03 18.09 12.18
N SER A 279 -17.09 19.03 12.00
CA SER A 279 -17.07 19.99 10.91
C SER A 279 -16.54 19.43 9.58
N HIS A 280 -15.96 18.21 9.59
CA HIS A 280 -15.45 17.60 8.37
C HIS A 280 -16.62 17.09 7.49
N PRO A 281 -16.59 17.34 6.15
CA PRO A 281 -17.70 16.96 5.26
C PRO A 281 -18.04 15.46 5.27
N SER A 282 -17.06 14.60 5.61
CA SER A 282 -17.22 13.14 5.63
C SER A 282 -17.26 12.56 7.06
N TYR A 283 -17.59 13.39 8.06
CA TYR A 283 -17.70 12.95 9.49
C TYR A 283 -18.77 11.87 9.69
#